data_e1296804ae4164d23a9997236c62a2f7
#
_entry.id   e1296804ae4164d23a9997236c62a2f7
#
_cell.length_a   1.000
_cell.length_b   1.000
_cell.length_c   1.000
_cell.angle_alpha   90.00
_cell.angle_beta   90.00
_cell.angle_gamma   90.00
#
_symmetry.space_group_name_H-M   'P 1'
#
loop_
_entity.id
_entity.type
_entity.pdbx_description
1 polymer ?
#
loop_
_entity_poly.entity_id
_entity_poly.type
_entity_poly.pdbx_seq_one_letter_code
_entity_poly.pdbx_strand_id
1 'polypeptide(L)'
;MGYNAAPLEKLIEEFSKFPGIGRKGATRMAYQVLSMSDADAAALAGAIQNAHTKLHRCRVCQNYTEAELCPICASAKRDRSVICVVETPRDVQAFERTREYHGLYHVLHGLISPMDGIGVEQLSVKELLARLGDGKVKEVIMAM
;
A
#
# COMPACT_ATOMS: atom_id res chain seq x y z
N MET A 1 -21.33 -16.11 -19.72
CA MET A 1 -21.15 -17.01 -20.76
C MET A 1 -20.50 -16.46 -21.96
N GLY A 2 -19.65 -17.20 -22.47
CA GLY A 2 -18.53 -16.72 -23.16
C GLY A 2 -18.62 -16.57 -24.65
N TYR A 3 -18.92 -15.39 -25.10
CA TYR A 3 -18.56 -15.01 -26.44
C TYR A 3 -17.07 -14.75 -26.55
N ASN A 4 -16.40 -14.53 -25.43
CA ASN A 4 -14.98 -14.21 -25.42
C ASN A 4 -14.13 -15.48 -25.37
N ALA A 5 -12.97 -15.43 -25.98
CA ALA A 5 -11.98 -16.48 -25.84
C ALA A 5 -11.52 -16.59 -24.38
N ALA A 6 -11.19 -17.79 -23.93
CA ALA A 6 -10.85 -18.04 -22.53
C ALA A 6 -9.76 -17.11 -21.96
N PRO A 7 -8.65 -16.82 -22.67
CA PRO A 7 -7.65 -15.90 -22.12
C PRO A 7 -8.17 -14.47 -21.90
N LEU A 8 -9.04 -13.99 -22.80
CA LEU A 8 -9.64 -12.68 -22.64
C LEU A 8 -10.58 -12.64 -21.43
N GLU A 9 -11.41 -13.66 -21.29
CA GLU A 9 -12.35 -13.76 -20.17
C GLU A 9 -11.59 -13.81 -18.83
N LYS A 10 -10.50 -14.55 -18.77
CA LYS A 10 -9.66 -14.63 -17.58
C LYS A 10 -9.04 -13.28 -17.24
N LEU A 11 -8.57 -12.54 -18.24
CA LEU A 11 -8.01 -11.22 -18.02
C LEU A 11 -9.05 -10.23 -17.49
N ILE A 12 -10.26 -10.27 -18.04
CA ILE A 12 -11.38 -9.44 -17.56
C ILE A 12 -11.71 -9.77 -16.10
N GLU A 13 -11.77 -11.06 -15.77
CA GLU A 13 -12.01 -11.50 -14.40
C GLU A 13 -10.96 -10.94 -13.44
N GLU A 14 -9.68 -11.01 -13.81
CA GLU A 14 -8.60 -10.51 -12.96
C GLU A 14 -8.71 -9.01 -12.71
N PHE A 15 -8.98 -8.21 -13.75
CA PHE A 15 -9.18 -6.77 -13.58
C PHE A 15 -10.43 -6.45 -12.75
N SER A 16 -11.47 -7.28 -12.83
CA SER A 16 -12.71 -7.09 -12.08
C SER A 16 -12.52 -7.27 -10.57
N LYS A 17 -11.44 -7.90 -10.14
CA LYS A 17 -11.14 -8.10 -8.72
C LYS A 17 -10.70 -6.82 -8.01
N PHE A 18 -10.28 -5.81 -8.77
CA PHE A 18 -9.85 -4.55 -8.17
C PHE A 18 -11.05 -3.78 -7.63
N PRO A 19 -10.93 -3.20 -6.41
CA PRO A 19 -11.98 -2.36 -5.87
C PRO A 19 -12.29 -1.18 -6.81
N GLY A 20 -13.56 -0.94 -7.04
CA GLY A 20 -13.99 0.14 -7.92
C GLY A 20 -13.93 -0.18 -9.42
N ILE A 21 -13.47 -1.35 -9.79
CA ILE A 21 -13.44 -1.79 -11.20
C ILE A 21 -14.56 -2.80 -11.41
N GLY A 22 -15.59 -2.39 -12.15
CA GLY A 22 -16.67 -3.27 -12.55
C GLY A 22 -16.36 -4.00 -13.85
N ARG A 23 -17.27 -4.85 -14.27
CA ARG A 23 -17.11 -5.66 -15.49
C ARG A 23 -16.85 -4.80 -16.73
N LYS A 24 -17.54 -3.67 -16.85
CA LYS A 24 -17.38 -2.78 -18.02
C LYS A 24 -15.99 -2.16 -18.06
N GLY A 25 -15.51 -1.66 -16.93
CA GLY A 25 -14.16 -1.10 -16.82
C GLY A 25 -13.07 -2.14 -17.04
N ALA A 26 -13.25 -3.32 -16.45
CA ALA A 26 -12.32 -4.45 -16.62
C ALA A 26 -12.24 -4.87 -18.10
N THR A 27 -13.37 -4.89 -18.80
CA THR A 27 -13.41 -5.22 -20.23
C THR A 27 -12.60 -4.21 -21.05
N ARG A 28 -12.77 -2.92 -20.78
CA ARG A 28 -11.98 -1.88 -21.47
C ARG A 28 -10.50 -2.03 -21.21
N MET A 29 -10.12 -2.31 -19.98
CA MET A 29 -8.71 -2.52 -19.62
C MET A 29 -8.13 -3.72 -20.35
N ALA A 30 -8.87 -4.82 -20.41
CA ALA A 30 -8.42 -6.03 -21.12
C ALA A 30 -8.19 -5.77 -22.61
N TYR A 31 -9.11 -5.08 -23.26
CA TYR A 31 -8.93 -4.73 -24.67
C TYR A 31 -7.75 -3.78 -24.88
N GLN A 32 -7.49 -2.89 -23.95
CA GLN A 32 -6.31 -2.03 -24.01
C GLN A 32 -5.02 -2.86 -23.96
N VAL A 33 -4.98 -3.88 -23.12
CA VAL A 33 -3.84 -4.81 -23.08
C VAL A 33 -3.64 -5.51 -24.42
N LEU A 34 -4.74 -5.96 -25.05
CA LEU A 34 -4.65 -6.64 -26.36
C LEU A 34 -4.11 -5.73 -27.46
N SER A 35 -4.31 -4.42 -27.34
CA SER A 35 -3.82 -3.46 -28.34
C SER A 35 -2.37 -3.02 -28.09
N MET A 36 -1.79 -3.40 -26.97
CA MET A 36 -0.39 -3.09 -26.65
C MET A 36 0.56 -3.89 -27.54
N SER A 37 1.78 -3.37 -27.69
CA SER A 37 2.87 -4.17 -28.25
C SER A 37 3.23 -5.31 -27.30
N ASP A 38 3.86 -6.35 -27.82
CA ASP A 38 4.33 -7.47 -26.99
C ASP A 38 5.28 -6.98 -25.89
N ALA A 39 6.14 -6.01 -26.21
CA ALA A 39 7.06 -5.43 -25.24
C ALA A 39 6.33 -4.70 -24.11
N ASP A 40 5.30 -3.92 -24.46
CA ASP A 40 4.53 -3.18 -23.45
C ASP A 40 3.69 -4.11 -22.58
N ALA A 41 3.07 -5.12 -23.15
CA ALA A 41 2.32 -6.11 -22.40
C ALA A 41 3.22 -6.89 -21.43
N ALA A 42 4.40 -7.30 -21.89
CA ALA A 42 5.38 -7.98 -21.05
C ALA A 42 5.89 -7.06 -19.93
N ALA A 43 6.10 -5.78 -20.22
CA ALA A 43 6.53 -4.80 -19.23
C ALA A 43 5.47 -4.61 -18.13
N LEU A 44 4.20 -4.54 -18.51
CA LEU A 44 3.10 -4.43 -17.55
C LEU A 44 3.04 -5.67 -16.65
N ALA A 45 3.06 -6.85 -17.23
CA ALA A 45 3.02 -8.09 -16.46
C ALA A 45 4.21 -8.21 -15.51
N GLY A 46 5.40 -7.87 -16.01
CA GLY A 46 6.62 -7.87 -15.21
C GLY A 46 6.60 -6.85 -14.08
N ALA A 47 6.06 -5.66 -14.32
CA ALA A 47 5.93 -4.62 -13.30
C ALA A 47 5.01 -5.06 -12.16
N ILE A 48 3.88 -5.70 -12.49
CA ILE A 48 2.94 -6.23 -11.50
C ILE A 48 3.64 -7.28 -10.63
N GLN A 49 4.25 -8.26 -11.26
CA GLN A 49 4.92 -9.36 -10.54
C GLN A 49 6.09 -8.84 -9.70
N ASN A 50 6.88 -7.96 -10.26
CA ASN A 50 8.05 -7.39 -9.60
C ASN A 50 7.68 -6.56 -8.36
N ALA A 51 6.67 -5.72 -8.49
CA ALA A 51 6.17 -4.93 -7.34
C ALA A 51 5.66 -5.85 -6.24
N HIS A 52 4.87 -6.85 -6.61
CA HIS A 52 4.30 -7.78 -5.62
C HIS A 52 5.36 -8.59 -4.88
N THR A 53 6.42 -9.02 -5.57
CA THR A 53 7.45 -9.88 -4.96
C THR A 53 8.53 -9.10 -4.23
N LYS A 54 8.89 -7.90 -4.70
CA LYS A 54 9.98 -7.11 -4.11
C LYS A 54 9.56 -6.17 -3.00
N LEU A 55 8.32 -5.68 -3.04
CA LEU A 55 7.86 -4.77 -2.01
C LEU A 55 7.30 -5.55 -0.83
N HIS A 56 7.70 -5.13 0.35
CA HIS A 56 7.20 -5.64 1.61
C HIS A 56 7.06 -4.48 2.59
N ARG A 57 6.51 -4.74 3.77
CA ARG A 57 6.34 -3.69 4.76
C ARG A 57 7.68 -3.38 5.46
N CYS A 58 7.96 -2.09 5.62
CA CYS A 58 9.06 -1.65 6.46
C CYS A 58 8.89 -2.26 7.85
N ARG A 59 9.93 -2.84 8.38
CA ARG A 59 9.93 -3.50 9.68
C ARG A 59 9.47 -2.58 10.82
N VAL A 60 9.67 -1.29 10.70
CA VAL A 60 9.35 -0.32 11.74
C VAL A 60 7.99 0.36 11.51
N CYS A 61 7.82 1.05 10.38
CA CYS A 61 6.64 1.88 10.16
C CYS A 61 5.51 1.21 9.37
N GLN A 62 5.74 0.03 8.84
CA GLN A 62 4.78 -0.75 8.06
C GLN A 62 4.43 -0.15 6.69
N ASN A 63 5.12 0.91 6.24
CA ASN A 63 5.01 1.38 4.87
C ASN A 63 5.71 0.41 3.92
N TYR A 64 5.40 0.45 2.64
CA TYR A 64 6.05 -0.44 1.68
C TYR A 64 7.45 0.02 1.32
N THR A 65 8.37 -0.95 1.21
CA THR A 65 9.76 -0.69 0.83
C THR A 65 10.39 -1.95 0.24
N GLU A 66 11.44 -1.79 -0.53
CA GLU A 66 12.29 -2.89 -0.99
C GLU A 66 13.32 -3.28 0.07
N ALA A 67 13.77 -2.33 0.87
CA ALA A 67 14.78 -2.53 1.90
C ALA A 67 14.13 -2.97 3.21
N GLU A 68 14.93 -3.37 4.16
CA GLU A 68 14.46 -3.74 5.50
C GLU A 68 13.77 -2.55 6.18
N LEU A 69 14.36 -1.36 6.05
CA LEU A 69 13.80 -0.11 6.53
C LEU A 69 13.52 0.82 5.35
N CYS A 70 12.39 1.51 5.39
CA CYS A 70 12.10 2.52 4.38
C CYS A 70 13.05 3.72 4.52
N PRO A 71 13.18 4.56 3.48
CA PRO A 71 14.08 5.71 3.54
C PRO A 71 13.83 6.66 4.71
N ILE A 72 12.60 6.79 5.14
CA ILE A 72 12.24 7.66 6.26
C ILE A 72 12.75 7.07 7.58
N CYS A 73 12.45 5.80 7.83
CA CYS A 73 12.92 5.13 9.06
C CYS A 73 14.43 5.00 9.10
N ALA A 74 15.09 4.88 7.97
CA ALA A 74 16.55 4.78 7.87
C ALA A 74 17.25 6.14 7.98
N SER A 75 16.53 7.25 7.84
CA SER A 75 17.14 8.59 7.82
C SER A 75 17.53 9.06 9.22
N ALA A 76 18.78 9.46 9.37
CA ALA A 76 19.27 10.04 10.62
C ALA A 76 18.75 11.47 10.86
N LYS A 77 18.17 12.09 9.84
CA LYS A 77 17.66 13.47 9.91
C LYS A 77 16.26 13.56 10.49
N ARG A 78 15.59 12.43 10.71
CA ARG A 78 14.22 12.42 11.21
C ARG A 78 14.19 12.54 12.74
N ASP A 79 13.15 13.22 13.21
CA ASP A 79 12.88 13.32 14.65
C ASP A 79 12.19 12.03 15.12
N ARG A 80 12.92 11.22 15.87
CA ARG A 80 12.45 9.92 16.34
C ARG A 80 11.55 9.98 17.55
N SER A 81 11.33 11.17 18.10
CA SER A 81 10.45 11.35 19.26
C SER A 81 8.98 11.55 18.86
N VAL A 82 8.70 11.72 17.57
CA VAL A 82 7.33 11.97 17.07
C VAL A 82 6.97 10.92 16.05
N ILE A 83 5.80 10.30 16.22
CA ILE A 83 5.23 9.37 15.25
C ILE A 83 3.88 9.89 14.78
N CYS A 84 3.72 10.01 13.47
CA CYS A 84 2.44 10.33 12.84
C CYS A 84 1.79 9.01 12.40
N VAL A 85 0.67 8.66 13.01
CA VAL A 85 -0.07 7.44 12.69
C VAL A 85 -1.08 7.75 11.60
N VAL A 86 -1.00 7.00 10.51
CA VAL A 86 -1.86 7.20 9.33
C VAL A 86 -2.55 5.89 8.94
N GLU A 87 -3.62 6.01 8.17
CA GLU A 87 -4.38 4.86 7.70
C GLU A 87 -3.65 4.07 6.62
N THR A 88 -3.13 4.77 5.60
CA THR A 88 -2.58 4.14 4.39
C THR A 88 -1.22 4.72 4.01
N PRO A 89 -0.46 3.98 3.18
CA PRO A 89 0.80 4.53 2.62
C PRO A 89 0.62 5.81 1.80
N ARG A 90 -0.56 6.01 1.21
CA ARG A 90 -0.85 7.23 0.44
C ARG A 90 -0.86 8.47 1.33
N ASP A 91 -1.27 8.31 2.57
CA ASP A 91 -1.26 9.40 3.55
C ASP A 91 0.16 9.86 3.84
N VAL A 92 1.10 8.91 3.94
CA VAL A 92 2.52 9.25 4.10
C VAL A 92 3.00 10.12 2.95
N GLN A 93 2.67 9.73 1.71
CA GLN A 93 3.04 10.51 0.54
C GLN A 93 2.45 11.92 0.57
N ALA A 94 1.20 12.04 1.01
CA ALA A 94 0.53 13.33 1.10
C ALA A 94 1.25 14.26 2.09
N PHE A 95 1.61 13.76 3.26
CA PHE A 95 2.35 14.53 4.26
C PHE A 95 3.76 14.88 3.78
N GLU A 96 4.46 13.94 3.14
CA GLU A 96 5.82 14.18 2.65
C GLU A 96 5.88 15.22 1.55
N ARG A 97 4.82 15.37 0.76
CA ARG A 97 4.74 16.43 -0.26
C ARG A 97 4.76 17.82 0.34
N THR A 98 4.30 18.00 1.57
CA THR A 98 4.31 19.31 2.23
C THR A 98 5.73 19.74 2.61
N ARG A 99 6.63 18.76 2.82
CA ARG A 99 8.00 18.98 3.29
C ARG A 99 8.07 19.68 4.65
N GLU A 100 6.97 19.66 5.40
CA GLU A 100 6.88 20.34 6.71
C GLU A 100 6.98 19.38 7.89
N TYR A 101 6.76 18.09 7.67
CA TYR A 101 6.84 17.09 8.73
C TYR A 101 8.20 16.38 8.71
N HIS A 102 8.87 16.33 9.87
CA HIS A 102 10.20 15.75 9.99
C HIS A 102 10.29 14.57 10.96
N GLY A 103 9.17 14.12 11.48
CA GLY A 103 9.11 12.95 12.35
C GLY A 103 9.02 11.64 11.60
N LEU A 104 8.63 10.60 12.31
CA LEU A 104 8.43 9.27 11.76
C LEU A 104 6.94 9.02 11.52
N TYR A 105 6.64 7.94 10.80
CA TYR A 105 5.27 7.52 10.52
C TYR A 105 5.01 6.12 11.07
N HIS A 106 3.73 5.79 11.16
CA HIS A 106 3.28 4.42 11.33
C HIS A 106 2.01 4.21 10.52
N VAL A 107 2.03 3.23 9.63
CA VAL A 107 0.90 2.95 8.74
C VAL A 107 0.10 1.78 9.30
N LEU A 108 -1.18 2.03 9.60
CA LEU A 108 -2.07 1.01 10.16
C LEU A 108 -2.61 0.03 9.12
N HIS A 109 -2.71 0.45 7.86
CA HIS A 109 -3.32 -0.30 6.76
C HIS A 109 -4.81 -0.51 6.94
N GLY A 110 -5.51 0.50 7.41
CA GLY A 110 -6.95 0.54 7.57
C GLY A 110 -7.37 1.23 8.84
N LEU A 111 -8.65 1.19 9.12
CA LEU A 111 -9.26 1.72 10.34
C LEU A 111 -10.05 0.60 11.03
N ILE A 112 -10.20 0.71 12.34
CA ILE A 112 -11.04 -0.22 13.09
C ILE A 112 -12.48 -0.03 12.62
N SER A 113 -13.09 -1.11 12.13
CA SER A 113 -14.47 -1.09 11.64
C SER A 113 -15.16 -2.38 12.08
N PRO A 114 -15.89 -2.35 13.20
CA PRO A 114 -16.60 -3.56 13.68
C PRO A 114 -17.61 -4.08 12.66
N MET A 115 -18.26 -3.19 11.90
CA MET A 115 -19.25 -3.57 10.89
C MET A 115 -18.64 -4.35 9.72
N ASP A 116 -17.36 -4.08 9.41
CA ASP A 116 -16.63 -4.77 8.35
C ASP A 116 -15.76 -5.90 8.88
N GLY A 117 -15.87 -6.20 10.17
CA GLY A 117 -15.06 -7.23 10.81
C GLY A 117 -13.60 -6.87 10.98
N ILE A 118 -13.27 -5.57 10.91
CA ILE A 118 -11.89 -5.10 11.03
C ILE A 118 -11.61 -4.70 12.47
N GLY A 119 -10.85 -5.51 13.16
CA GLY A 119 -10.39 -5.25 14.52
C GLY A 119 -8.91 -4.95 14.56
N VAL A 120 -8.37 -4.88 15.76
CA VAL A 120 -6.97 -4.55 16.02
C VAL A 120 -6.03 -5.55 15.34
N GLU A 121 -6.45 -6.81 15.25
CA GLU A 121 -5.63 -7.89 14.69
C GLU A 121 -5.39 -7.76 13.18
N GLN A 122 -6.31 -7.13 12.47
CA GLN A 122 -6.19 -6.92 11.02
C GLN A 122 -5.32 -5.72 10.67
N LEU A 123 -4.97 -4.91 11.68
CA LEU A 123 -4.20 -3.68 11.50
C LEU A 123 -2.83 -3.82 12.19
N SER A 124 -1.90 -2.92 11.86
CA SER A 124 -0.56 -2.94 12.45
C SER A 124 -0.50 -2.19 13.81
N VAL A 125 -1.50 -2.39 14.65
CA VAL A 125 -1.58 -1.73 15.97
C VAL A 125 -0.58 -2.35 16.95
N LYS A 126 -0.40 -3.66 16.91
CA LYS A 126 0.57 -4.35 17.77
C LYS A 126 1.98 -3.80 17.55
N GLU A 127 2.34 -3.59 16.30
CA GLU A 127 3.64 -3.05 15.92
C GLU A 127 3.81 -1.61 16.39
N LEU A 128 2.73 -0.82 16.37
CA LEU A 128 2.75 0.53 16.91
C LEU A 128 2.99 0.52 18.43
N LEU A 129 2.26 -0.31 19.15
CA LEU A 129 2.41 -0.42 20.60
C LEU A 129 3.82 -0.84 20.99
N ALA A 130 4.44 -1.74 20.21
CA ALA A 130 5.82 -2.14 20.45
C ALA A 130 6.79 -0.96 20.31
N ARG A 131 6.54 -0.05 19.37
CA ARG A 131 7.37 1.15 19.19
C ARG A 131 7.24 2.13 20.36
N LEU A 132 6.09 2.18 20.98
CA LEU A 132 5.83 3.10 22.09
C LEU A 132 6.38 2.59 23.42
N GLY A 133 6.72 1.32 23.50
CA GLY A 133 7.16 0.70 24.75
C GLY A 133 8.57 1.06 25.20
N ASP A 134 9.40 1.66 24.35
CA ASP A 134 10.80 1.96 24.69
C ASP A 134 11.00 3.35 25.34
N GLY A 135 9.94 4.13 25.46
CA GLY A 135 9.98 5.46 26.09
C GLY A 135 10.66 6.56 25.27
N LYS A 136 11.08 6.26 24.05
CA LYS A 136 11.76 7.25 23.18
C LYS A 136 10.78 8.16 22.46
N VAL A 137 9.56 7.67 22.21
CA VAL A 137 8.52 8.44 21.55
C VAL A 137 7.81 9.31 22.58
N LYS A 138 7.77 10.61 22.32
CA LYS A 138 7.17 11.59 23.21
C LYS A 138 5.84 12.12 22.71
N GLU A 139 5.59 12.02 21.40
CA GLU A 139 4.38 12.53 20.80
C GLU A 139 3.89 11.57 19.72
N VAL A 140 2.59 11.31 19.72
CA VAL A 140 1.90 10.53 18.69
C VAL A 140 0.81 11.40 18.08
N ILE A 141 0.91 11.63 16.77
CA ILE A 141 -0.10 12.40 16.03
C ILE A 141 -1.01 11.39 15.34
N MET A 142 -2.29 11.41 15.68
CA MET A 142 -3.28 10.50 15.08
C MET A 142 -3.91 11.19 13.88
N ALA A 143 -3.40 10.92 12.69
CA ALA A 143 -3.84 11.53 11.44
C ALA A 143 -4.67 10.53 10.61
N MET A 144 -5.90 10.28 11.08
CA MET A 144 -6.80 9.29 10.47
C MET A 144 -8.18 9.87 10.20
#